data_0efd253ff6869f86c135558823b79ea8
#
_entry.id   0efd253ff6869f86c135558823b79ea8
#
_cell.length_a   1.000
_cell.length_b   1.000
_cell.length_c   1.000
_cell.angle_alpha   90.00
_cell.angle_beta   90.00
_cell.angle_gamma   90.00
#
_symmetry.space_group_name_H-M   'P 1'
#
loop_
_entity.id
_entity.type
_entity.pdbx_description
1 polymer ?
#
loop_
_entity_poly.entity_id
_entity_poly.type
_entity_poly.pdbx_seq_one_letter_code
_entity_poly.pdbx_strand_id
1 'polypeptide(L)'
;LSGLVGSEMCIRDSPYRFAVIGDEDPEFMGGSYVFVQKYIHDMVAWNALPVEEQEKVIGRRKFNDVELSDEEKPKNAHNAVTNIGDDLKIVRANMPFAHTSKGEYGTYFIAYASTFSTTRRMLENMFVGDPVGNTDRLLDFSTPITGTLFFVPSYELLDKLGE
;
A
#
# COMPACT_ATOMS: atom_id res chain seq x y z
N LEU A 1 -20.86 15.65 -9.41
CA LEU A 1 -20.69 14.24 -9.81
C LEU A 1 -20.80 14.00 -11.34
N SER A 2 -20.57 15.04 -12.17
CA SER A 2 -20.64 14.96 -13.63
C SER A 2 -19.26 15.05 -14.32
N GLY A 3 -18.22 14.51 -13.70
CA GLY A 3 -16.83 14.58 -14.19
C GLY A 3 -16.16 13.23 -14.47
N LEU A 4 -16.89 12.11 -14.48
CA LEU A 4 -16.34 10.76 -14.61
C LEU A 4 -16.68 10.05 -15.93
N VAL A 5 -16.89 10.79 -17.00
CA VAL A 5 -16.92 10.24 -18.36
C VAL A 5 -15.65 10.72 -19.05
N GLY A 6 -14.54 10.10 -18.69
CA GLY A 6 -13.25 10.28 -19.38
C GLY A 6 -13.18 9.35 -20.59
N SER A 7 -12.60 9.85 -21.68
CA SER A 7 -12.26 9.09 -22.89
C SER A 7 -11.46 7.82 -22.53
N GLU A 8 -11.44 6.81 -23.41
CA GLU A 8 -10.68 5.55 -23.25
C GLU A 8 -9.21 5.77 -22.84
N MET A 9 -8.62 6.93 -23.16
CA MET A 9 -7.27 7.32 -22.74
C MET A 9 -7.19 7.55 -21.21
N CYS A 10 -8.27 8.00 -20.55
CA CYS A 10 -8.34 8.14 -19.10
C CYS A 10 -8.47 6.80 -18.37
N ILE A 11 -8.98 5.76 -19.03
CA ILE A 11 -9.13 4.42 -18.44
C ILE A 11 -7.78 3.73 -18.33
N ARG A 12 -6.88 3.92 -19.30
CA ARG A 12 -5.52 3.33 -19.27
C ARG A 12 -4.65 3.88 -18.14
N ASP A 13 -4.83 5.14 -17.77
CA ASP A 13 -4.08 5.80 -16.68
C ASP A 13 -4.86 5.85 -15.37
N SER A 14 -6.08 5.28 -15.36
CA SER A 14 -6.91 5.23 -14.18
C SER A 14 -6.35 4.28 -13.12
N PRO A 15 -6.43 4.60 -11.83
CA PRO A 15 -6.15 3.68 -10.73
C PRO A 15 -6.91 2.35 -10.82
N TYR A 16 -8.05 2.34 -11.51
CA TYR A 16 -8.88 1.14 -11.71
C TYR A 16 -8.13 -0.02 -12.32
N ARG A 17 -7.25 0.22 -13.30
CA ARG A 17 -6.47 -0.85 -13.95
C ARG A 17 -5.58 -1.63 -12.99
N PHE A 18 -5.21 -1.03 -11.86
CA PHE A 18 -4.38 -1.67 -10.85
C PHE A 18 -5.21 -2.35 -9.75
N ALA A 19 -6.46 -1.94 -9.58
CA ALA A 19 -7.32 -2.40 -8.51
C ALA A 19 -8.33 -3.45 -8.98
N VAL A 20 -8.84 -3.34 -10.20
CA VAL A 20 -9.94 -4.15 -10.71
C VAL A 20 -9.40 -5.24 -11.63
N ILE A 21 -9.84 -6.47 -11.42
CA ILE A 21 -9.51 -7.64 -12.22
C ILE A 21 -10.13 -7.47 -13.62
N GLY A 22 -9.31 -7.61 -14.64
CA GLY A 22 -9.69 -7.53 -16.04
C GLY A 22 -9.71 -8.90 -16.73
N ASP A 23 -9.28 -8.91 -17.99
CA ASP A 23 -9.24 -10.12 -18.83
C ASP A 23 -8.21 -11.16 -18.36
N GLU A 24 -7.30 -10.79 -17.46
CA GLU A 24 -6.29 -11.69 -16.89
C GLU A 24 -6.90 -12.80 -16.03
N ASP A 25 -8.09 -12.57 -15.47
CA ASP A 25 -8.84 -13.57 -14.69
C ASP A 25 -10.35 -13.43 -14.99
N PRO A 26 -10.83 -14.04 -16.10
CA PRO A 26 -12.21 -13.85 -16.57
C PRO A 26 -13.30 -14.31 -15.60
N GLU A 27 -12.99 -15.29 -14.73
CA GLU A 27 -13.94 -15.81 -13.74
C GLU A 27 -14.26 -14.76 -12.67
N PHE A 28 -13.26 -13.95 -12.32
CA PHE A 28 -13.35 -12.93 -11.26
C PHE A 28 -13.34 -11.49 -11.80
N MET A 29 -13.52 -11.34 -13.10
CA MET A 29 -13.54 -10.03 -13.77
C MET A 29 -14.45 -9.03 -13.06
N GLY A 30 -13.98 -7.79 -12.91
CA GLY A 30 -14.67 -6.72 -12.20
C GLY A 30 -14.56 -6.78 -10.67
N GLY A 31 -13.98 -7.86 -10.13
CA GLY A 31 -13.66 -7.99 -8.71
C GLY A 31 -12.32 -7.34 -8.34
N SER A 32 -11.90 -7.51 -7.10
CA SER A 32 -10.62 -7.01 -6.61
C SER A 32 -10.09 -7.86 -5.46
N TYR A 33 -8.77 -8.05 -5.39
CA TYR A 33 -8.12 -8.57 -4.20
C TYR A 33 -7.87 -7.43 -3.22
N VAL A 34 -8.27 -7.63 -1.97
CA VAL A 34 -8.14 -6.62 -0.92
C VAL A 34 -7.29 -7.14 0.22
N PHE A 35 -6.21 -6.44 0.52
CA PHE A 35 -5.36 -6.75 1.64
C PHE A 35 -5.53 -5.69 2.74
N VAL A 36 -5.81 -6.15 3.96
CA VAL A 36 -6.00 -5.28 5.13
C VAL A 36 -4.99 -5.63 6.20
N GLN A 37 -4.34 -4.61 6.74
CA GLN A 37 -3.32 -4.79 7.77
C GLN A 37 -3.43 -3.68 8.82
N LYS A 38 -3.37 -4.06 10.11
CA LYS A 38 -3.28 -3.12 11.21
C LYS A 38 -1.84 -3.01 11.68
N TYR A 39 -1.34 -1.78 11.76
CA TYR A 39 -0.03 -1.45 12.32
C TYR A 39 -0.18 -0.70 13.64
N ILE A 40 0.71 -1.00 14.59
CA ILE A 40 0.94 -0.20 15.79
C ILE A 40 2.28 0.51 15.64
N HIS A 41 2.30 1.82 15.94
CA HIS A 41 3.49 2.65 15.79
C HIS A 41 4.12 2.96 17.14
N ASP A 42 5.46 2.79 17.24
CA ASP A 42 6.25 3.34 18.33
C ASP A 42 6.48 4.84 18.09
N MET A 43 5.52 5.66 18.56
CA MET A 43 5.58 7.11 18.39
C MET A 43 6.67 7.75 19.25
N VAL A 44 7.12 7.08 20.30
CA VAL A 44 8.23 7.59 21.14
C VAL A 44 9.54 7.49 20.37
N ALA A 45 9.85 6.32 19.85
CA ALA A 45 11.03 6.11 19.02
C ALA A 45 10.98 6.96 17.73
N TRP A 46 9.81 7.02 17.07
CA TRP A 46 9.64 7.83 15.86
C TRP A 46 9.88 9.32 16.09
N ASN A 47 9.33 9.89 17.16
CA ASN A 47 9.46 11.32 17.49
C ASN A 47 10.86 11.68 18.03
N ALA A 48 11.62 10.71 18.48
CA ALA A 48 13.02 10.91 18.88
C ALA A 48 13.97 11.08 17.67
N LEU A 49 13.54 10.69 16.48
CA LEU A 49 14.35 10.86 15.27
C LEU A 49 14.36 12.33 14.82
N PRO A 50 15.54 12.85 14.38
CA PRO A 50 15.60 14.09 13.60
C PRO A 50 14.74 13.99 12.33
N VAL A 51 14.26 15.15 11.84
CA VAL A 51 13.40 15.18 10.63
C VAL A 51 14.08 14.53 9.44
N GLU A 52 15.37 14.78 9.24
CA GLU A 52 16.15 14.20 8.15
C GLU A 52 16.20 12.67 8.19
N GLU A 53 16.24 12.07 9.40
CA GLU A 53 16.19 10.62 9.53
C GLU A 53 14.78 10.07 9.29
N GLN A 54 13.73 10.78 9.75
CA GLN A 54 12.34 10.41 9.39
C GLN A 54 12.12 10.43 7.88
N GLU A 55 12.64 11.45 7.18
CA GLU A 55 12.60 11.58 5.73
C GLU A 55 13.29 10.40 5.03
N LYS A 56 14.47 9.99 5.53
CA LYS A 56 15.20 8.82 5.01
C LYS A 56 14.47 7.49 5.24
N VAL A 57 13.76 7.34 6.37
CA VAL A 57 12.94 6.15 6.63
C VAL A 57 11.80 6.04 5.61
N ILE A 58 11.12 7.15 5.34
CA ILE A 58 10.00 7.19 4.39
C ILE A 58 10.49 7.24 2.94
N GLY A 59 11.61 7.95 2.67
CA GLY A 59 12.15 8.23 1.35
C GLY A 59 11.57 9.50 0.71
N ARG A 60 10.94 10.38 1.50
CA ARG A 60 10.29 11.62 1.04
C ARG A 60 10.49 12.75 2.04
N ARG A 61 10.52 13.99 1.56
CA ARG A 61 10.55 15.19 2.39
C ARG A 61 9.26 15.34 3.18
N LYS A 62 9.37 15.65 4.47
CA LYS A 62 8.25 15.68 5.41
C LYS A 62 7.23 16.79 5.10
N PHE A 63 7.70 17.95 4.65
CA PHE A 63 6.85 19.14 4.55
C PHE A 63 6.24 19.38 3.16
N ASN A 64 6.83 18.85 2.11
CA ASN A 64 6.39 19.07 0.73
C ASN A 64 6.13 17.78 -0.04
N ASP A 65 6.33 16.62 0.62
CA ASP A 65 6.12 15.28 0.05
C ASP A 65 6.94 14.98 -1.23
N VAL A 66 7.99 15.76 -1.48
CA VAL A 66 8.90 15.51 -2.60
C VAL A 66 9.76 14.28 -2.28
N GLU A 67 9.89 13.39 -3.25
CA GLU A 67 10.73 12.21 -3.12
C GLU A 67 12.21 12.62 -3.00
N LEU A 68 12.96 11.92 -2.13
CA LEU A 68 14.40 12.12 -2.02
C LEU A 68 15.10 11.67 -3.32
N SER A 69 16.19 12.34 -3.66
CA SER A 69 17.02 11.92 -4.79
C SER A 69 17.60 10.53 -4.56
N ASP A 70 17.99 9.85 -5.64
CA ASP A 70 18.55 8.49 -5.54
C ASP A 70 19.86 8.45 -4.75
N GLU A 71 20.61 9.59 -4.68
CA GLU A 71 21.80 9.70 -3.87
C GLU A 71 21.50 9.86 -2.36
N GLU A 72 20.37 10.48 -2.01
CA GLU A 72 19.97 10.74 -0.63
C GLU A 72 19.11 9.61 -0.05
N LYS A 73 18.33 8.94 -0.91
CA LYS A 73 17.35 7.93 -0.51
C LYS A 73 18.00 6.59 -0.19
N PRO A 74 17.89 6.09 1.05
CA PRO A 74 18.37 4.75 1.36
C PRO A 74 17.63 3.68 0.54
N LYS A 75 18.34 2.61 0.16
CA LYS A 75 17.75 1.48 -0.57
C LYS A 75 16.62 0.77 0.18
N ASN A 76 16.63 0.87 1.50
CA ASN A 76 15.60 0.31 2.39
C ASN A 76 14.62 1.37 2.92
N ALA A 77 14.55 2.56 2.32
CA ALA A 77 13.48 3.49 2.59
C ALA A 77 12.13 2.90 2.16
N HIS A 78 11.07 3.21 2.88
CA HIS A 78 9.73 2.64 2.64
C HIS A 78 9.28 2.75 1.19
N ASN A 79 9.40 3.94 0.58
CA ASN A 79 9.00 4.13 -0.80
C ASN A 79 9.93 3.45 -1.81
N ALA A 80 11.20 3.19 -1.45
CA ALA A 80 12.13 2.46 -2.31
C ALA A 80 11.79 0.96 -2.36
N VAL A 81 11.55 0.34 -1.20
CA VAL A 81 11.24 -1.10 -1.14
C VAL A 81 9.84 -1.45 -1.63
N THR A 82 8.89 -0.52 -1.53
CA THR A 82 7.52 -0.72 -1.99
C THR A 82 7.32 -0.39 -3.48
N ASN A 83 8.28 0.30 -4.10
CA ASN A 83 8.25 0.57 -5.54
C ASN A 83 8.74 -0.66 -6.31
N ILE A 84 7.83 -1.36 -6.95
CA ILE A 84 8.11 -2.57 -7.75
C ILE A 84 7.95 -2.35 -9.26
N GLY A 85 7.94 -1.08 -9.68
CA GLY A 85 7.82 -0.65 -11.07
C GLY A 85 6.47 -0.01 -11.41
N ASP A 86 6.44 0.69 -12.54
CA ASP A 86 5.28 1.51 -12.92
C ASP A 86 4.06 0.68 -13.35
N ASP A 87 4.27 -0.54 -13.80
CA ASP A 87 3.20 -1.44 -14.23
C ASP A 87 2.60 -2.28 -13.09
N LEU A 88 3.22 -2.26 -11.91
CA LEU A 88 2.80 -3.04 -10.74
C LEU A 88 2.48 -2.09 -9.58
N LYS A 89 1.25 -1.59 -9.58
CA LYS A 89 0.75 -0.67 -8.55
C LYS A 89 -0.45 -1.27 -7.82
N ILE A 90 -0.75 -0.69 -6.68
CA ILE A 90 -1.96 -0.96 -5.89
C ILE A 90 -2.69 0.35 -5.63
N VAL A 91 -4.00 0.29 -5.45
CA VAL A 91 -4.77 1.41 -4.92
C VAL A 91 -4.86 1.22 -3.41
N ARG A 92 -4.33 2.17 -2.64
CA ARG A 92 -4.23 2.04 -1.19
C ARG A 92 -4.75 3.26 -0.46
N ALA A 93 -5.20 3.02 0.77
CA ALA A 93 -5.51 4.06 1.73
C ALA A 93 -4.95 3.68 3.11
N ASN A 94 -4.60 4.69 3.88
CA ASN A 94 -4.17 4.57 5.26
C ASN A 94 -5.15 5.34 6.15
N MET A 95 -5.72 4.66 7.15
CA MET A 95 -6.58 5.28 8.15
C MET A 95 -5.84 5.30 9.49
N PRO A 96 -5.31 6.46 9.92
CA PRO A 96 -4.68 6.57 11.23
C PRO A 96 -5.72 6.41 12.33
N PHE A 97 -5.32 5.80 13.43
CA PHE A 97 -6.13 5.71 14.64
C PHE A 97 -5.29 5.98 15.88
N ALA A 98 -5.95 6.39 16.96
CA ALA A 98 -5.34 6.57 18.28
C ALA A 98 -6.29 6.12 19.38
N HIS A 99 -5.77 5.30 20.31
CA HIS A 99 -6.39 4.99 21.58
C HIS A 99 -5.58 5.66 22.68
N THR A 100 -5.82 6.94 22.92
CA THR A 100 -5.02 7.77 23.83
C THR A 100 -4.97 7.24 25.26
N SER A 101 -6.07 6.62 25.73
CA SER A 101 -6.15 6.01 27.05
C SER A 101 -5.22 4.78 27.22
N LYS A 102 -4.81 4.15 26.10
CA LYS A 102 -3.90 3.00 26.07
C LYS A 102 -2.51 3.37 25.58
N GLY A 103 -2.30 4.62 25.13
CA GLY A 103 -1.05 5.02 24.47
C GLY A 103 -0.82 4.31 23.11
N GLU A 104 -1.86 3.76 22.49
CA GLU A 104 -1.75 3.08 21.20
C GLU A 104 -2.00 4.07 20.07
N TYR A 105 -1.07 4.08 19.12
CA TYR A 105 -1.15 4.84 17.87
C TYR A 105 -0.89 3.89 16.72
N GLY A 106 -1.61 4.03 15.63
CA GLY A 106 -1.44 3.10 14.55
C GLY A 106 -2.14 3.50 13.26
N THR A 107 -2.09 2.60 12.29
CA THR A 107 -2.70 2.75 10.98
C THR A 107 -3.40 1.47 10.58
N TYR A 108 -4.63 1.58 10.09
CA TYR A 108 -5.24 0.56 9.26
C TYR A 108 -4.86 0.83 7.80
N PHE A 109 -4.10 -0.09 7.23
CA PHE A 109 -3.76 -0.11 5.82
C PHE A 109 -4.79 -0.96 5.08
N ILE A 110 -5.30 -0.46 3.96
CA ILE A 110 -6.11 -1.21 3.01
C ILE A 110 -5.54 -1.01 1.61
N ALA A 111 -5.41 -2.10 0.86
CA ALA A 111 -4.92 -2.09 -0.51
C ALA A 111 -5.81 -2.92 -1.42
N TYR A 112 -6.09 -2.39 -2.59
CA TYR A 112 -6.82 -3.05 -3.67
C TYR A 112 -5.86 -3.33 -4.82
N ALA A 113 -5.91 -4.54 -5.35
CA ALA A 113 -5.09 -4.95 -6.48
C ALA A 113 -5.87 -5.89 -7.41
N SER A 114 -5.63 -5.79 -8.73
CA SER A 114 -6.19 -6.73 -9.72
C SER A 114 -5.58 -8.12 -9.57
N THR A 115 -4.40 -8.22 -8.98
CA THR A 115 -3.76 -9.48 -8.62
C THR A 115 -3.07 -9.40 -7.25
N PHE A 116 -3.26 -10.41 -6.43
CA PHE A 116 -2.60 -10.47 -5.11
C PHE A 116 -1.08 -10.59 -5.21
N SER A 117 -0.55 -11.10 -6.33
CA SER A 117 0.90 -11.23 -6.54
C SER A 117 1.63 -9.88 -6.43
N THR A 118 1.00 -8.77 -6.85
CA THR A 118 1.54 -7.42 -6.71
C THR A 118 1.69 -7.03 -5.24
N THR A 119 0.61 -7.16 -4.46
CA THR A 119 0.64 -6.87 -3.01
C THR A 119 1.62 -7.78 -2.29
N ARG A 120 1.63 -9.08 -2.60
CA ARG A 120 2.55 -10.05 -2.02
C ARG A 120 4.01 -9.66 -2.26
N ARG A 121 4.38 -9.27 -3.48
CA ARG A 121 5.74 -8.83 -3.81
C ARG A 121 6.16 -7.59 -3.02
N MET A 122 5.26 -6.61 -2.85
CA MET A 122 5.53 -5.44 -2.01
C MET A 122 5.78 -5.86 -0.55
N LEU A 123 4.96 -6.77 -0.01
CA LEU A 123 5.14 -7.28 1.36
C LEU A 123 6.45 -8.08 1.50
N GLU A 124 6.79 -8.93 0.54
CA GLU A 124 8.06 -9.67 0.53
C GLU A 124 9.25 -8.70 0.56
N ASN A 125 9.22 -7.63 -0.25
CA ASN A 125 10.26 -6.60 -0.21
C ASN A 125 10.34 -5.90 1.15
N MET A 126 9.20 -5.59 1.77
CA MET A 126 9.16 -4.93 3.08
C MET A 126 9.70 -5.83 4.20
N PHE A 127 9.24 -7.09 4.27
CA PHE A 127 9.49 -7.97 5.40
C PHE A 127 10.72 -8.86 5.26
N VAL A 128 11.08 -9.24 4.04
CA VAL A 128 12.22 -10.10 3.72
C VAL A 128 13.36 -9.31 3.12
N GLY A 129 13.02 -8.35 2.27
CA GLY A 129 13.96 -7.48 1.56
C GLY A 129 14.44 -8.06 0.23
N ASP A 130 14.82 -7.14 -0.67
CA ASP A 130 15.51 -7.45 -1.93
C ASP A 130 16.76 -6.55 -2.04
N PRO A 131 17.99 -7.09 -1.92
CA PRO A 131 18.32 -8.48 -1.52
C PRO A 131 17.84 -8.83 -0.11
N VAL A 132 17.72 -10.12 0.19
CA VAL A 132 17.33 -10.63 1.52
C VAL A 132 18.09 -9.91 2.64
N GLY A 133 17.35 -9.39 3.62
CA GLY A 133 17.88 -8.58 4.73
C GLY A 133 17.83 -7.07 4.50
N ASN A 134 17.53 -6.60 3.29
CA ASN A 134 17.27 -5.17 3.01
C ASN A 134 15.80 -4.84 3.30
N THR A 135 15.39 -5.05 4.54
CA THR A 135 14.00 -4.85 5.00
C THR A 135 13.64 -3.37 5.10
N ASP A 136 12.35 -3.07 5.06
CA ASP A 136 11.82 -1.72 5.18
C ASP A 136 12.12 -1.10 6.55
N ARG A 137 12.82 0.03 6.58
CA ARG A 137 13.14 0.76 7.81
C ARG A 137 11.90 1.27 8.57
N LEU A 138 10.77 1.41 7.90
CA LEU A 138 9.53 1.79 8.59
C LEU A 138 9.10 0.75 9.62
N LEU A 139 9.48 -0.53 9.41
CA LEU A 139 9.17 -1.61 10.34
C LEU A 139 9.95 -1.52 11.68
N ASP A 140 11.00 -0.71 11.76
CA ASP A 140 11.69 -0.40 13.01
C ASP A 140 10.78 0.39 13.98
N PHE A 141 9.77 1.07 13.44
CA PHE A 141 8.83 1.94 14.17
C PHE A 141 7.37 1.50 14.05
N SER A 142 7.08 0.49 13.23
CA SER A 142 5.71 0.08 12.90
C SER A 142 5.59 -1.44 12.90
N THR A 143 4.86 -1.97 13.86
CA THR A 143 4.65 -3.41 14.00
C THR A 143 3.31 -3.81 13.39
N PRO A 144 3.27 -4.68 12.37
CA PRO A 144 2.03 -5.25 11.88
C PRO A 144 1.49 -6.28 12.89
N ILE A 145 0.24 -6.13 13.28
CA ILE A 145 -0.41 -7.05 14.24
C ILE A 145 -1.51 -7.89 13.61
N THR A 146 -1.96 -7.53 12.40
CA THR A 146 -2.88 -8.33 11.59
C THR A 146 -2.44 -8.29 10.13
N GLY A 147 -2.90 -9.24 9.34
CA GLY A 147 -2.76 -9.26 7.89
C GLY A 147 -3.78 -10.24 7.32
N THR A 148 -4.72 -9.75 6.52
CA THR A 148 -5.80 -10.57 5.96
C THR A 148 -6.04 -10.20 4.52
N LEU A 149 -6.12 -11.23 3.67
CA LEU A 149 -6.52 -11.13 2.28
C LEU A 149 -8.01 -11.41 2.18
N PHE A 150 -8.69 -10.52 1.45
CA PHE A 150 -10.09 -10.65 1.06
C PHE A 150 -10.22 -10.60 -0.45
N PHE A 151 -11.35 -11.09 -0.95
CA PHE A 151 -11.78 -10.88 -2.32
C PHE A 151 -13.08 -10.07 -2.29
N VAL A 152 -13.14 -9.02 -3.10
CA VAL A 152 -14.35 -8.22 -3.36
C VAL A 152 -14.87 -8.65 -4.72
N PRO A 153 -16.03 -9.34 -4.77
CA PRO A 153 -16.63 -9.77 -6.03
C PRO A 153 -17.18 -8.58 -6.82
N SER A 154 -17.29 -8.75 -8.13
CA SER A 154 -18.08 -7.84 -8.97
C SER A 154 -19.56 -7.96 -8.64
N TYR A 155 -20.35 -6.94 -9.06
CA TYR A 155 -21.80 -6.98 -8.88
C TYR A 155 -22.44 -8.18 -9.62
N GLU A 156 -21.98 -8.47 -10.84
CA GLU A 156 -22.47 -9.60 -11.62
C GLU A 156 -22.14 -10.96 -10.95
N LEU A 157 -21.02 -11.06 -10.27
CA LEU A 157 -20.68 -12.28 -9.54
C LEU A 157 -21.55 -12.43 -8.28
N LEU A 158 -21.82 -11.33 -7.58
CA LEU A 158 -22.72 -11.34 -6.42
C LEU A 158 -24.15 -11.75 -6.79
N ASP A 159 -24.67 -11.26 -7.90
CA ASP A 159 -26.01 -11.63 -8.39
C ASP A 159 -26.09 -13.14 -8.67
N LYS A 160 -25.08 -13.72 -9.32
CA LYS A 160 -25.01 -15.16 -9.60
C LYS A 160 -24.93 -16.03 -8.34
N LEU A 161 -24.35 -15.51 -7.25
CA LEU A 161 -24.25 -16.24 -5.98
C LEU A 161 -25.54 -16.15 -5.15
N GLY A 162 -26.45 -15.23 -5.49
CA GLY A 162 -27.74 -15.05 -4.83
C GLY A 162 -28.88 -15.86 -5.43
N GLU A 163 -28.68 -16.51 -6.59
CA GLU A 163 -29.60 -17.43 -7.24
C GLU A 163 -29.38 -18.88 -6.74
#